data_2ff0ba18468d01d3faa94fc437057421
#
_entry.id   2ff0ba18468d01d3faa94fc437057421
#
_cell.length_a   1.000
_cell.length_b   1.000
_cell.length_c   1.000
_cell.angle_alpha   90.00
_cell.angle_beta   90.00
_cell.angle_gamma   90.00
#
_symmetry.space_group_name_H-M   'P 1'
#
loop_
_entity.id
_entity.type
_entity.pdbx_description
1 polymer ?
#
loop_
_entity_poly.entity_id
_entity_poly.type
_entity_poly.pdbx_seq_one_letter_code
_entity_poly.pdbx_strand_id
1 'polypeptide(L)'
;MTEPWQRTPGFLRAPNISRDPDLYEIENNAADPDGVIEAAMRQLAPWDGKVLADIGAGTGFHIERFHQRAAHVAALEPDPELRLLLMQRIVDRRLTRTSVIGASAASMPLRDHSVDIAHARFAYFFGPGCEPGISELKRILKPGGTAFIIDNDLRSGTFARWVRTAYQISDAAVADTERFWIEQGFTIERLASCWRFENREALERVIHLEFPAEHAAAFVANVTGLEIDYSVLLIHATF
;
A
#
# COMPACT_ATOMS: atom_id res chain seq x y z
N MET A 1 -17.87 18.63 11.97
CA MET A 1 -17.11 19.50 11.05
C MET A 1 -16.05 18.59 10.41
N THR A 2 -16.05 18.44 9.09
CA THR A 2 -15.00 17.69 8.39
C THR A 2 -13.70 18.46 8.47
N GLU A 3 -12.64 17.80 8.91
CA GLU A 3 -11.32 18.39 9.03
C GLU A 3 -10.79 18.86 7.64
N PRO A 4 -10.01 19.95 7.58
CA PRO A 4 -9.59 20.56 6.30
C PRO A 4 -8.94 19.59 5.30
N TRP A 5 -8.21 18.59 5.77
CA TRP A 5 -7.55 17.58 4.91
C TRP A 5 -8.52 16.57 4.28
N GLN A 6 -9.72 16.39 4.84
CA GLN A 6 -10.78 15.56 4.25
C GLN A 6 -11.41 16.18 2.99
N ARG A 7 -11.02 17.40 2.64
CA ARG A 7 -11.53 18.14 1.49
C ARG A 7 -10.62 18.07 0.25
N THR A 8 -9.45 17.45 0.36
CA THR A 8 -8.59 17.23 -0.81
C THR A 8 -9.24 16.19 -1.70
N PRO A 9 -9.59 16.48 -2.95
CA PRO A 9 -10.18 15.48 -3.85
C PRO A 9 -9.29 14.23 -3.92
N GLY A 10 -9.91 13.05 -3.76
CA GLY A 10 -9.20 11.78 -3.80
C GLY A 10 -8.34 11.48 -2.55
N PHE A 11 -8.55 12.19 -1.44
CA PHE A 11 -7.89 11.89 -0.16
C PHE A 11 -8.91 11.51 0.91
N LEU A 12 -8.73 10.32 1.46
CA LEU A 12 -9.39 9.85 2.68
C LEU A 12 -8.29 9.46 3.68
N ARG A 13 -8.42 9.93 4.92
CA ARG A 13 -7.46 9.60 5.98
C ARG A 13 -7.56 8.12 6.33
N ALA A 14 -6.45 7.40 6.27
CA ALA A 14 -6.41 5.99 6.64
C ALA A 14 -6.61 5.84 8.17
N PRO A 15 -7.57 5.00 8.61
CA PRO A 15 -7.93 4.94 10.04
C PRO A 15 -6.87 4.27 10.90
N ASN A 16 -6.05 3.38 10.35
CA ASN A 16 -5.00 2.64 11.03
C ASN A 16 -3.71 3.48 11.17
N ILE A 17 -2.98 3.70 10.09
CA ILE A 17 -1.70 4.44 10.11
C ILE A 17 -1.83 5.86 10.67
N SER A 18 -2.95 6.55 10.46
CA SER A 18 -3.17 7.89 10.99
C SER A 18 -3.50 7.90 12.49
N ARG A 19 -3.95 6.78 13.06
CA ARG A 19 -4.27 6.62 14.48
C ARG A 19 -3.02 6.34 15.31
N ASP A 20 -2.17 5.43 14.83
CA ASP A 20 -0.94 5.01 15.51
C ASP A 20 0.15 4.65 14.47
N PRO A 21 0.89 5.66 13.95
CA PRO A 21 1.94 5.42 12.96
C PRO A 21 3.05 4.49 13.45
N ASP A 22 3.39 4.53 14.74
CA ASP A 22 4.44 3.69 15.31
C ASP A 22 4.01 2.22 15.37
N LEU A 23 2.76 1.96 15.73
CA LEU A 23 2.21 0.60 15.70
C LEU A 23 2.05 0.09 14.26
N TYR A 24 1.72 0.96 13.31
CA TYR A 24 1.67 0.62 11.91
C TYR A 24 3.05 0.26 11.32
N GLU A 25 4.14 0.81 11.88
CA GLU A 25 5.51 0.38 11.53
C GLU A 25 5.79 -1.06 11.99
N ILE A 26 5.24 -1.46 13.15
CA ILE A 26 5.33 -2.86 13.62
C ILE A 26 4.59 -3.79 12.65
N GLU A 27 3.41 -3.39 12.18
CA GLU A 27 2.67 -4.12 11.16
C GLU A 27 3.45 -4.24 9.84
N ASN A 28 4.01 -3.13 9.34
CA ASN A 28 4.82 -3.12 8.13
C ASN A 28 6.04 -4.04 8.22
N ASN A 29 6.67 -4.14 9.41
CA ASN A 29 7.77 -5.07 9.65
C ASN A 29 7.31 -6.54 9.71
N ALA A 30 6.10 -6.79 10.22
CA ALA A 30 5.52 -8.11 10.29
C ALA A 30 5.03 -8.62 8.92
N ALA A 31 4.55 -7.70 8.08
CA ALA A 31 3.98 -8.03 6.78
C ALA A 31 5.06 -8.36 5.74
N ASP A 32 4.89 -9.47 5.04
CA ASP A 32 5.81 -9.94 4.01
C ASP A 32 7.28 -10.08 4.49
N PRO A 33 7.53 -10.82 5.57
CA PRO A 33 8.86 -10.93 6.19
C PRO A 33 9.88 -11.60 5.27
N ASP A 34 9.43 -12.39 4.32
CA ASP A 34 10.28 -13.11 3.36
C ASP A 34 10.48 -12.32 2.05
N GLY A 35 9.88 -11.13 1.90
CA GLY A 35 10.09 -10.22 0.78
C GLY A 35 9.52 -10.70 -0.55
N VAL A 36 8.46 -11.50 -0.51
CA VAL A 36 7.83 -12.10 -1.70
C VAL A 36 7.30 -11.03 -2.67
N ILE A 37 6.71 -9.96 -2.12
CA ILE A 37 6.14 -8.86 -2.92
C ILE A 37 7.25 -8.13 -3.68
N GLU A 38 8.33 -7.74 -2.99
CA GLU A 38 9.45 -7.07 -3.63
C GLU A 38 10.09 -7.95 -4.70
N ALA A 39 10.28 -9.24 -4.43
CA ALA A 39 10.85 -10.19 -5.36
C ALA A 39 10.01 -10.30 -6.65
N ALA A 40 8.69 -10.41 -6.53
CA ALA A 40 7.78 -10.46 -7.67
C ALA A 40 7.81 -9.16 -8.50
N MET A 41 7.74 -8.00 -7.85
CA MET A 41 7.86 -6.71 -8.54
C MET A 41 9.17 -6.58 -9.31
N ARG A 42 10.29 -7.01 -8.71
CA ARG A 42 11.62 -6.94 -9.36
C ARG A 42 11.77 -7.88 -10.55
N GLN A 43 11.07 -9.01 -10.55
CA GLN A 43 11.02 -9.91 -11.70
C GLN A 43 10.30 -9.29 -12.89
N LEU A 44 9.22 -8.54 -12.60
CA LEU A 44 8.40 -7.89 -13.63
C LEU A 44 9.07 -6.62 -14.17
N ALA A 45 9.52 -5.73 -13.29
CA ALA A 45 10.17 -4.48 -13.65
C ALA A 45 11.17 -4.03 -12.58
N PRO A 46 12.46 -4.33 -12.73
CA PRO A 46 13.49 -3.85 -11.82
C PRO A 46 13.62 -2.33 -11.87
N TRP A 47 13.83 -1.71 -10.73
CA TRP A 47 13.91 -0.24 -10.60
C TRP A 47 15.32 0.32 -10.53
N ASP A 48 16.33 -0.48 -10.85
CA ASP A 48 17.71 -0.03 -10.86
C ASP A 48 17.92 1.10 -11.88
N GLY A 49 18.34 2.26 -11.40
CA GLY A 49 18.53 3.46 -12.23
C GLY A 49 17.26 4.11 -12.77
N LYS A 50 16.09 3.71 -12.29
CA LYS A 50 14.77 4.21 -12.73
C LYS A 50 14.26 5.34 -11.85
N VAL A 51 13.33 6.14 -12.39
CA VAL A 51 12.51 7.09 -11.62
C VAL A 51 11.26 6.37 -11.15
N LEU A 52 11.05 6.35 -9.83
CA LEU A 52 9.92 5.69 -9.18
C LEU A 52 9.02 6.72 -8.52
N ALA A 53 7.70 6.55 -8.65
CA ALA A 53 6.70 7.26 -7.85
C ALA A 53 6.10 6.28 -6.82
N ASP A 54 6.20 6.63 -5.53
CA ASP A 54 5.55 5.91 -4.43
C ASP A 54 4.30 6.69 -4.01
N ILE A 55 3.12 6.15 -4.30
CA ILE A 55 1.83 6.82 -4.20
C ILE A 55 1.12 6.36 -2.93
N GLY A 56 0.85 7.30 -2.02
CA GLY A 56 0.42 7.00 -0.66
C GLY A 56 1.58 6.48 0.18
N ALA A 57 2.70 7.20 0.15
CA ALA A 57 3.94 6.77 0.77
C ALA A 57 3.87 6.64 2.30
N GLY A 58 2.83 7.17 2.94
CA GLY A 58 2.62 7.13 4.38
C GLY A 58 3.80 7.73 5.14
N THR A 59 4.36 6.99 6.09
CA THR A 59 5.58 7.34 6.84
C THR A 59 6.87 7.10 6.06
N GLY A 60 6.78 6.58 4.82
CA GLY A 60 7.95 6.29 3.97
C GLY A 60 8.64 4.94 4.24
N PHE A 61 7.95 3.99 4.86
CA PHE A 61 8.52 2.68 5.20
C PHE A 61 9.21 1.99 4.02
N HIS A 62 8.60 2.01 2.83
CA HIS A 62 9.12 1.33 1.65
C HIS A 62 10.18 2.12 0.88
N ILE A 63 10.33 3.43 1.15
CA ILE A 63 11.23 4.32 0.41
C ILE A 63 12.69 3.85 0.47
N GLU A 64 13.15 3.33 1.60
CA GLU A 64 14.53 2.85 1.75
C GLU A 64 14.87 1.75 0.74
N ARG A 65 13.95 0.82 0.50
CA ARG A 65 14.11 -0.29 -0.45
C ARG A 65 14.29 0.23 -1.88
N PHE A 66 13.47 1.22 -2.26
CA PHE A 66 13.55 1.82 -3.58
C PHE A 66 14.80 2.70 -3.74
N HIS A 67 15.08 3.54 -2.74
CA HIS A 67 16.19 4.48 -2.74
C HIS A 67 17.56 3.82 -2.98
N GLN A 68 17.76 2.60 -2.51
CA GLN A 68 19.05 1.90 -2.66
C GLN A 68 19.46 1.74 -4.13
N ARG A 69 18.52 1.62 -5.05
CA ARG A 69 18.76 1.27 -6.46
C ARG A 69 18.15 2.24 -7.46
N ALA A 70 17.05 2.92 -7.14
CA ALA A 70 16.40 3.88 -8.02
C ALA A 70 17.29 5.11 -8.27
N ALA A 71 17.18 5.72 -9.44
CA ALA A 71 17.80 7.01 -9.73
C ALA A 71 17.14 8.12 -8.91
N HIS A 72 15.82 8.06 -8.75
CA HIS A 72 15.04 8.99 -7.95
C HIS A 72 13.74 8.36 -7.48
N VAL A 73 13.27 8.74 -6.29
CA VAL A 73 11.96 8.37 -5.75
C VAL A 73 11.13 9.64 -5.50
N ALA A 74 9.99 9.74 -6.15
CA ALA A 74 8.98 10.75 -5.85
C ALA A 74 7.96 10.13 -4.88
N ALA A 75 7.99 10.53 -3.61
CA ALA A 75 7.09 10.04 -2.57
C ALA A 75 5.89 10.98 -2.45
N LEU A 76 4.71 10.50 -2.84
CA LEU A 76 3.46 11.26 -2.79
C LEU A 76 2.66 10.84 -1.55
N GLU A 77 2.36 11.81 -0.67
CA GLU A 77 1.56 11.57 0.53
C GLU A 77 0.62 12.76 0.78
N PRO A 78 -0.70 12.58 0.68
CA PRO A 78 -1.66 13.67 0.87
C PRO A 78 -1.84 14.08 2.34
N ASP A 79 -1.69 13.14 3.31
CA ASP A 79 -1.83 13.44 4.73
C ASP A 79 -0.63 14.27 5.23
N PRO A 80 -0.84 15.51 5.68
CA PRO A 80 0.25 16.36 6.14
C PRO A 80 0.96 15.84 7.38
N GLU A 81 0.30 15.08 8.25
CA GLU A 81 0.89 14.51 9.46
C GLU A 81 1.83 13.34 9.09
N LEU A 82 1.37 12.43 8.25
CA LEU A 82 2.21 11.32 7.75
C LEU A 82 3.37 11.85 6.90
N ARG A 83 3.13 12.89 6.12
CA ARG A 83 4.17 13.53 5.32
C ARG A 83 5.28 14.16 6.16
N LEU A 84 4.99 14.67 7.35
CA LEU A 84 6.02 15.15 8.28
C LEU A 84 6.90 13.98 8.77
N LEU A 85 6.31 12.84 9.12
CA LEU A 85 7.04 11.63 9.51
C LEU A 85 7.90 11.10 8.35
N LEU A 86 7.35 11.09 7.15
CA LEU A 86 8.09 10.75 5.92
C LEU A 86 9.31 11.68 5.72
N MET A 87 9.12 12.98 5.84
CA MET A 87 10.23 13.95 5.70
C MET A 87 11.31 13.73 6.77
N GLN A 88 10.90 13.47 8.02
CA GLN A 88 11.84 13.13 9.09
C GLN A 88 12.64 11.86 8.76
N ARG A 89 11.97 10.80 8.31
CA ARG A 89 12.63 9.55 7.87
C ARG A 89 13.67 9.81 6.79
N ILE A 90 13.32 10.60 5.78
CA ILE A 90 14.25 10.93 4.67
C ILE A 90 15.51 11.60 5.19
N VAL A 91 15.38 12.52 6.14
CA VAL A 91 16.53 13.20 6.77
C VAL A 91 17.37 12.23 7.59
N ASP A 92 16.72 11.48 8.49
CA ASP A 92 17.39 10.57 9.43
C ASP A 92 18.14 9.44 8.71
N ARG A 93 17.54 8.91 7.64
CA ARG A 93 18.09 7.83 6.82
C ARG A 93 18.93 8.31 5.63
N ARG A 94 19.09 9.63 5.47
CA ARG A 94 19.86 10.27 4.38
C ARG A 94 19.42 9.81 3.00
N LEU A 95 18.12 9.76 2.76
CA LEU A 95 17.53 9.30 1.48
C LEU A 95 17.56 10.44 0.45
N THR A 96 18.74 10.87 0.05
CA THR A 96 19.01 12.09 -0.72
C THR A 96 18.42 12.11 -2.14
N ARG A 97 18.07 10.94 -2.69
CA ARG A 97 17.43 10.81 -4.01
C ARG A 97 15.91 10.67 -3.90
N THR A 98 15.32 11.26 -2.86
CA THR A 98 13.87 11.22 -2.64
C THR A 98 13.33 12.64 -2.53
N SER A 99 12.24 12.92 -3.24
CA SER A 99 11.44 14.13 -3.07
C SER A 99 10.08 13.79 -2.46
N VAL A 100 9.59 14.64 -1.55
CA VAL A 100 8.28 14.50 -0.91
C VAL A 100 7.30 15.47 -1.54
N ILE A 101 6.14 14.96 -1.93
CA ILE A 101 5.10 15.71 -2.65
C ILE A 101 3.78 15.55 -1.91
N GLY A 102 3.15 16.68 -1.55
CA GLY A 102 1.82 16.69 -0.95
C GLY A 102 0.76 16.59 -2.05
N ALA A 103 0.37 15.37 -2.42
CA ALA A 103 -0.59 15.14 -3.48
C ALA A 103 -1.36 13.83 -3.27
N SER A 104 -2.58 13.76 -3.81
CA SER A 104 -3.36 12.52 -3.90
C SER A 104 -3.06 11.80 -5.23
N ALA A 105 -3.39 10.51 -5.27
CA ALA A 105 -3.30 9.71 -6.49
C ALA A 105 -4.18 10.24 -7.64
N ALA A 106 -5.28 10.92 -7.31
CA ALA A 106 -6.20 11.48 -8.30
C ALA A 106 -5.70 12.79 -8.97
N SER A 107 -4.59 13.37 -8.45
CA SER A 107 -4.02 14.60 -9.00
C SER A 107 -2.55 14.69 -8.60
N MET A 108 -1.67 14.13 -9.42
CA MET A 108 -0.24 14.04 -9.15
C MET A 108 0.52 15.15 -9.89
N PRO A 109 1.24 16.08 -9.20
CA PRO A 109 1.98 17.16 -9.84
C PRO A 109 3.32 16.67 -10.42
N LEU A 110 3.25 15.60 -11.16
CA LEU A 110 4.35 15.02 -11.93
C LEU A 110 4.13 15.30 -13.41
N ARG A 111 5.22 15.46 -14.17
CA ARG A 111 5.14 15.66 -15.62
C ARG A 111 4.65 14.39 -16.31
N ASP A 112 4.00 14.56 -17.45
CA ASP A 112 3.64 13.47 -18.33
C ASP A 112 4.88 12.67 -18.70
N HIS A 113 4.75 11.35 -18.75
CA HIS A 113 5.81 10.42 -19.18
C HIS A 113 7.16 10.63 -18.50
N SER A 114 7.15 10.92 -17.18
CA SER A 114 8.38 11.20 -16.42
C SER A 114 8.79 10.08 -15.47
N VAL A 115 7.92 9.12 -15.21
CA VAL A 115 8.09 8.04 -14.25
C VAL A 115 8.27 6.70 -14.97
N ASP A 116 9.22 5.90 -14.54
CA ASP A 116 9.43 4.55 -15.08
C ASP A 116 8.57 3.51 -14.34
N ILE A 117 8.40 3.67 -13.03
CA ILE A 117 7.66 2.76 -12.17
C ILE A 117 6.78 3.56 -11.21
N ALA A 118 5.49 3.25 -11.16
CA ALA A 118 4.57 3.71 -10.14
C ALA A 118 4.27 2.57 -9.17
N HIS A 119 4.33 2.84 -7.88
CA HIS A 119 4.03 1.92 -6.81
C HIS A 119 2.96 2.50 -5.91
N ALA A 120 1.99 1.70 -5.51
CA ALA A 120 1.01 2.01 -4.47
C ALA A 120 0.76 0.75 -3.64
N ARG A 121 0.86 0.86 -2.31
CA ARG A 121 0.62 -0.28 -1.41
C ARG A 121 -0.40 0.12 -0.36
N PHE A 122 -1.55 -0.56 -0.36
CA PHE A 122 -2.69 -0.30 0.53
C PHE A 122 -3.10 1.18 0.55
N ALA A 123 -3.11 1.81 -0.62
CA ALA A 123 -3.36 3.25 -0.76
C ALA A 123 -4.16 3.56 -2.01
N TYR A 124 -5.29 4.24 -1.87
CA TYR A 124 -6.16 4.80 -2.91
C TYR A 124 -6.77 3.77 -3.89
N PHE A 125 -6.00 2.82 -4.39
CA PHE A 125 -6.36 1.91 -5.47
C PHE A 125 -7.05 0.64 -4.94
N PHE A 126 -8.30 0.78 -4.47
CA PHE A 126 -9.07 -0.31 -3.86
C PHE A 126 -10.19 -0.86 -4.78
N GLY A 127 -10.20 -0.50 -6.05
CA GLY A 127 -11.21 -0.94 -7.02
C GLY A 127 -12.05 0.23 -7.57
N PRO A 128 -13.34 0.01 -7.91
CA PRO A 128 -14.19 1.03 -8.50
C PRO A 128 -14.18 2.35 -7.71
N GLY A 129 -14.04 3.47 -8.43
CA GLY A 129 -13.90 4.82 -7.85
C GLY A 129 -12.46 5.35 -7.88
N CYS A 130 -11.45 4.49 -8.18
CA CYS A 130 -10.05 4.92 -8.31
C CYS A 130 -9.65 5.31 -9.76
N GLU A 131 -10.60 5.37 -10.68
CA GLU A 131 -10.37 5.68 -12.11
C GLU A 131 -9.60 6.99 -12.35
N PRO A 132 -9.81 8.07 -11.57
CA PRO A 132 -8.98 9.27 -11.70
C PRO A 132 -7.49 8.98 -11.46
N GLY A 133 -7.17 8.15 -10.46
CA GLY A 133 -5.80 7.72 -10.19
C GLY A 133 -5.24 6.84 -11.32
N ILE A 134 -6.04 5.94 -11.90
CA ILE A 134 -5.61 5.14 -13.06
C ILE A 134 -5.29 6.06 -14.25
N SER A 135 -6.09 7.10 -14.47
CA SER A 135 -5.82 8.10 -15.51
C SER A 135 -4.51 8.83 -15.27
N GLU A 136 -4.22 9.19 -14.03
CA GLU A 136 -2.95 9.81 -13.63
C GLU A 136 -1.77 8.83 -13.79
N LEU A 137 -1.91 7.54 -13.44
CA LEU A 137 -0.89 6.52 -13.71
C LEU A 137 -0.53 6.50 -15.21
N LYS A 138 -1.54 6.44 -16.08
CA LYS A 138 -1.33 6.46 -17.54
C LYS A 138 -0.65 7.73 -18.02
N ARG A 139 -0.94 8.86 -17.40
CA ARG A 139 -0.34 10.15 -17.77
C ARG A 139 1.13 10.24 -17.35
N ILE A 140 1.47 9.87 -16.12
CA ILE A 140 2.82 10.07 -15.57
C ILE A 140 3.82 9.02 -16.03
N LEU A 141 3.36 7.79 -16.33
CA LEU A 141 4.24 6.71 -16.76
C LEU A 141 4.78 6.95 -18.17
N LYS A 142 6.06 6.68 -18.34
CA LYS A 142 6.70 6.64 -19.67
C LYS A 142 6.11 5.50 -20.50
N PRO A 143 6.16 5.58 -21.83
CA PRO A 143 5.90 4.41 -22.67
C PRO A 143 6.77 3.22 -22.23
N GLY A 144 6.14 2.09 -21.93
CA GLY A 144 6.80 0.92 -21.33
C GLY A 144 7.01 1.00 -19.81
N GLY A 145 6.51 2.04 -19.16
CA GLY A 145 6.52 2.16 -17.70
C GLY A 145 5.49 1.25 -17.03
N THR A 146 5.79 0.81 -15.82
CA THR A 146 4.98 -0.19 -15.11
C THR A 146 4.36 0.40 -13.84
N ALA A 147 3.05 0.17 -13.66
CA ALA A 147 2.35 0.41 -12.40
C ALA A 147 2.26 -0.89 -11.59
N PHE A 148 2.56 -0.80 -10.30
CA PHE A 148 2.34 -1.83 -9.29
C PHE A 148 1.38 -1.31 -8.23
N ILE A 149 0.31 -2.04 -8.00
CA ILE A 149 -0.67 -1.79 -6.94
C ILE A 149 -0.70 -3.05 -6.09
N ILE A 150 -0.49 -2.90 -4.79
CA ILE A 150 -0.54 -4.00 -3.82
C ILE A 150 -1.76 -3.80 -2.95
N ASP A 151 -2.64 -4.80 -2.92
CA ASP A 151 -3.84 -4.82 -2.12
C ASP A 151 -4.04 -6.21 -1.48
N ASN A 152 -4.96 -6.32 -0.53
CA ASN A 152 -5.26 -7.57 0.15
C ASN A 152 -5.92 -8.58 -0.80
N ASP A 153 -5.44 -9.83 -0.81
CA ASP A 153 -6.21 -10.93 -1.39
C ASP A 153 -7.28 -11.39 -0.40
N LEU A 154 -8.52 -11.07 -0.70
CA LEU A 154 -9.66 -11.41 0.17
C LEU A 154 -10.32 -12.75 -0.19
N ARG A 155 -9.70 -13.59 -1.04
CA ARG A 155 -10.29 -14.89 -1.41
C ARG A 155 -10.08 -15.97 -0.37
N SER A 156 -8.91 -16.04 0.22
CA SER A 156 -8.53 -17.12 1.10
C SER A 156 -7.56 -16.69 2.21
N GLY A 157 -7.41 -17.54 3.22
CA GLY A 157 -6.51 -17.30 4.33
C GLY A 157 -7.21 -16.73 5.57
N THR A 158 -6.48 -16.69 6.67
CA THR A 158 -6.98 -16.23 7.97
C THR A 158 -7.26 -14.74 7.95
N PHE A 159 -6.32 -13.95 7.46
CA PHE A 159 -6.50 -12.50 7.36
C PHE A 159 -7.69 -12.13 6.48
N ALA A 160 -7.83 -12.76 5.30
CA ALA A 160 -8.95 -12.54 4.40
C ALA A 160 -10.31 -12.83 5.07
N ARG A 161 -10.41 -13.92 5.82
CA ARG A 161 -11.64 -14.25 6.58
C ARG A 161 -11.94 -13.18 7.62
N TRP A 162 -10.94 -12.65 8.32
CA TRP A 162 -11.11 -11.61 9.32
C TRP A 162 -11.62 -10.30 8.70
N VAL A 163 -10.98 -9.84 7.61
CA VAL A 163 -11.41 -8.64 6.89
C VAL A 163 -12.85 -8.80 6.39
N ARG A 164 -13.15 -9.93 5.75
CA ARG A 164 -14.51 -10.18 5.25
C ARG A 164 -15.56 -10.25 6.35
N THR A 165 -15.21 -10.81 7.50
CA THR A 165 -16.10 -10.87 8.67
C THR A 165 -16.32 -9.49 9.29
N ALA A 166 -15.23 -8.76 9.55
CA ALA A 166 -15.29 -7.47 10.23
C ALA A 166 -15.99 -6.39 9.38
N TYR A 167 -15.80 -6.43 8.06
CA TYR A 167 -16.33 -5.42 7.14
C TYR A 167 -17.46 -5.93 6.23
N GLN A 168 -17.97 -7.14 6.48
CA GLN A 168 -19.10 -7.76 5.78
C GLN A 168 -18.92 -7.82 4.25
N ILE A 169 -17.70 -8.13 3.80
CA ILE A 169 -17.37 -8.20 2.37
C ILE A 169 -17.82 -9.55 1.80
N SER A 170 -18.68 -9.53 0.78
CA SER A 170 -19.20 -10.72 0.11
C SER A 170 -18.24 -11.26 -0.97
N ASP A 171 -18.41 -12.54 -1.35
CA ASP A 171 -17.69 -13.12 -2.48
C ASP A 171 -17.94 -12.36 -3.79
N ALA A 172 -19.17 -11.86 -3.98
CA ALA A 172 -19.52 -11.06 -5.15
C ALA A 172 -18.70 -9.75 -5.20
N ALA A 173 -18.58 -9.05 -4.06
CA ALA A 173 -17.79 -7.81 -3.99
C ALA A 173 -16.30 -8.05 -4.30
N VAL A 174 -15.73 -9.15 -3.80
CA VAL A 174 -14.34 -9.54 -4.14
C VAL A 174 -14.20 -9.80 -5.64
N ALA A 175 -15.13 -10.57 -6.23
CA ALA A 175 -15.10 -10.87 -7.65
C ALA A 175 -15.31 -9.63 -8.53
N ASP A 176 -16.15 -8.69 -8.10
CA ASP A 176 -16.40 -7.44 -8.82
C ASP A 176 -15.15 -6.53 -8.81
N THR A 177 -14.43 -6.44 -7.68
CA THR A 177 -13.17 -5.71 -7.59
C THR A 177 -12.11 -6.30 -8.53
N GLU A 178 -11.96 -7.62 -8.57
CA GLU A 178 -11.00 -8.25 -9.48
C GLU A 178 -11.39 -8.05 -10.95
N ARG A 179 -12.68 -8.16 -11.28
CA ARG A 179 -13.18 -7.89 -12.62
C ARG A 179 -12.88 -6.46 -13.05
N PHE A 180 -13.10 -5.49 -12.15
CA PHE A 180 -12.76 -4.10 -12.40
C PHE A 180 -11.29 -3.94 -12.84
N TRP A 181 -10.34 -4.53 -12.12
CA TRP A 181 -8.93 -4.42 -12.47
C TRP A 181 -8.62 -5.01 -13.84
N ILE A 182 -9.21 -6.18 -14.18
CA ILE A 182 -9.04 -6.81 -15.49
C ILE A 182 -9.62 -5.92 -16.60
N GLU A 183 -10.78 -5.33 -16.38
CA GLU A 183 -11.43 -4.40 -17.34
C GLU A 183 -10.63 -3.09 -17.51
N GLN A 184 -9.91 -2.64 -16.47
CA GLN A 184 -8.97 -1.52 -16.57
C GLN A 184 -7.66 -1.88 -17.28
N GLY A 185 -7.44 -3.13 -17.66
CA GLY A 185 -6.26 -3.61 -18.38
C GLY A 185 -5.11 -4.03 -17.47
N PHE A 186 -5.37 -4.28 -16.19
CA PHE A 186 -4.37 -4.79 -15.26
C PHE A 186 -4.36 -6.33 -15.21
N THR A 187 -3.20 -6.88 -14.95
CA THR A 187 -3.00 -8.28 -14.57
C THR A 187 -2.99 -8.40 -13.05
N ILE A 188 -3.53 -9.49 -12.53
CA ILE A 188 -3.56 -9.78 -11.10
C ILE A 188 -2.76 -11.05 -10.83
N GLU A 189 -1.72 -10.93 -10.02
CA GLU A 189 -0.99 -12.07 -9.45
C GLU A 189 -1.31 -12.19 -7.96
N ARG A 190 -1.44 -13.42 -7.46
CA ARG A 190 -1.66 -13.70 -6.03
C ARG A 190 -0.37 -14.18 -5.41
N LEU A 191 0.07 -13.46 -4.39
CA LEU A 191 1.30 -13.76 -3.68
C LEU A 191 0.96 -14.21 -2.27
N ALA A 192 1.28 -15.46 -1.96
CA ALA A 192 1.15 -15.99 -0.61
C ALA A 192 2.30 -15.48 0.25
N SER A 193 1.98 -14.93 1.38
CA SER A 193 2.91 -14.42 2.39
C SER A 193 2.36 -14.71 3.79
N CYS A 194 2.90 -14.07 4.80
CA CYS A 194 2.37 -14.08 6.16
C CYS A 194 2.62 -12.75 6.85
N TRP A 195 1.90 -12.55 7.94
CA TRP A 195 2.33 -11.65 9.01
C TRP A 195 3.09 -12.48 10.04
N ARG A 196 4.34 -12.10 10.32
CA ARG A 196 5.19 -12.74 11.34
C ARG A 196 5.59 -11.70 12.37
N PHE A 197 5.11 -11.86 13.59
CA PHE A 197 5.35 -10.93 14.69
C PHE A 197 6.50 -11.41 15.57
N GLU A 198 7.22 -10.47 16.17
CA GLU A 198 8.32 -10.78 17.11
C GLU A 198 7.81 -11.34 18.43
N ASN A 199 6.63 -10.90 18.87
CA ASN A 199 6.03 -11.32 20.12
C ASN A 199 4.51 -11.20 20.10
N ARG A 200 3.87 -11.78 21.11
CA ARG A 200 2.40 -11.82 21.24
C ARG A 200 1.77 -10.45 21.45
N GLU A 201 2.42 -9.56 22.18
CA GLU A 201 1.93 -8.20 22.42
C GLU A 201 1.84 -7.42 21.13
N ALA A 202 2.88 -7.47 20.28
CA ALA A 202 2.88 -6.82 18.97
C ALA A 202 1.75 -7.33 18.09
N LEU A 203 1.54 -8.64 18.02
CA LEU A 203 0.46 -9.28 17.28
C LEU A 203 -0.91 -8.77 17.75
N GLU A 204 -1.16 -8.78 19.06
CA GLU A 204 -2.44 -8.36 19.63
C GLU A 204 -2.73 -6.89 19.37
N ARG A 205 -1.73 -6.03 19.57
CA ARG A 205 -1.85 -4.59 19.33
C ARG A 205 -2.16 -4.28 17.86
N VAL A 206 -1.50 -4.95 16.92
CA VAL A 206 -1.74 -4.75 15.48
C VAL A 206 -3.13 -5.25 15.09
N ILE A 207 -3.59 -6.40 15.59
CA ILE A 207 -4.97 -6.85 15.33
C ILE A 207 -5.99 -5.83 15.86
N HIS A 208 -5.74 -5.22 17.02
CA HIS A 208 -6.61 -4.16 17.54
C HIS A 208 -6.49 -2.82 16.81
N LEU A 209 -5.39 -2.59 16.07
CA LEU A 209 -5.26 -1.46 15.17
C LEU A 209 -6.11 -1.65 13.90
N GLU A 210 -6.06 -2.84 13.32
CA GLU A 210 -6.66 -3.15 12.02
C GLU A 210 -8.16 -3.45 12.08
N PHE A 211 -8.63 -3.98 13.21
CA PHE A 211 -10.01 -4.47 13.29
C PHE A 211 -10.83 -3.75 14.36
N PRO A 212 -12.16 -3.61 14.14
CA PRO A 212 -13.08 -3.14 15.17
C PRO A 212 -12.97 -3.98 16.44
N ALA A 213 -13.11 -3.33 17.61
CA ALA A 213 -12.88 -3.96 18.91
C ALA A 213 -13.76 -5.20 19.15
N GLU A 214 -14.97 -5.21 18.62
CA GLU A 214 -15.92 -6.35 18.70
C GLU A 214 -15.43 -7.60 17.99
N HIS A 215 -14.53 -7.46 17.00
CA HIS A 215 -13.95 -8.58 16.27
C HIS A 215 -12.53 -8.90 16.72
N ALA A 216 -11.72 -7.90 17.04
CA ALA A 216 -10.29 -8.02 17.33
C ALA A 216 -10.01 -9.03 18.45
N ALA A 217 -10.74 -8.96 19.57
CA ALA A 217 -10.57 -9.88 20.69
C ALA A 217 -10.80 -11.36 20.30
N ALA A 218 -11.82 -11.63 19.47
CA ALA A 218 -12.09 -12.97 18.97
C ALA A 218 -11.02 -13.44 17.98
N PHE A 219 -10.49 -12.57 17.15
CA PHE A 219 -9.41 -12.89 16.22
C PHE A 219 -8.12 -13.22 16.97
N VAL A 220 -7.73 -12.41 17.95
CA VAL A 220 -6.60 -12.68 18.84
C VAL A 220 -6.72 -14.05 19.53
N ALA A 221 -7.89 -14.39 20.07
CA ALA A 221 -8.11 -15.66 20.76
C ALA A 221 -7.93 -16.90 19.85
N ASN A 222 -8.12 -16.74 18.54
CA ASN A 222 -8.00 -17.81 17.56
C ASN A 222 -6.59 -17.98 16.98
N VAL A 223 -5.61 -17.15 17.35
CA VAL A 223 -4.22 -17.28 16.92
C VAL A 223 -3.40 -17.99 17.98
N THR A 224 -2.84 -19.14 17.64
CA THR A 224 -2.04 -19.96 18.56
C THR A 224 -0.53 -19.70 18.47
N GLY A 225 -0.06 -19.00 17.44
CA GLY A 225 1.35 -18.69 17.22
C GLY A 225 1.59 -17.19 17.06
N LEU A 226 2.66 -16.87 16.36
CA LEU A 226 3.05 -15.49 16.02
C LEU A 226 2.94 -15.21 14.53
N GLU A 227 2.39 -16.14 13.77
CA GLU A 227 2.18 -16.00 12.33
C GLU A 227 0.70 -16.05 11.97
N ILE A 228 0.33 -15.25 10.99
CA ILE A 228 -1.01 -15.20 10.40
C ILE A 228 -0.81 -15.35 8.89
N ASP A 229 -1.45 -16.35 8.29
CA ASP A 229 -1.44 -16.51 6.84
C ASP A 229 -2.11 -15.29 6.18
N TYR A 230 -1.39 -14.75 5.22
CA TYR A 230 -1.71 -13.50 4.58
C TYR A 230 -1.33 -13.58 3.10
N SER A 231 -2.23 -13.17 2.24
CA SER A 231 -1.98 -13.10 0.80
C SER A 231 -2.29 -11.71 0.27
N VAL A 232 -1.55 -11.31 -0.74
CA VAL A 232 -1.77 -10.03 -1.41
C VAL A 232 -2.03 -10.24 -2.89
N LEU A 233 -2.76 -9.29 -3.48
CA LEU A 233 -2.84 -9.11 -4.91
C LEU A 233 -1.69 -8.18 -5.34
N LEU A 234 -0.85 -8.63 -6.25
CA LEU A 234 0.02 -7.79 -7.03
C LEU A 234 -0.70 -7.48 -8.35
N ILE A 235 -1.25 -6.28 -8.42
CA ILE A 235 -2.01 -5.78 -9.55
C ILE A 235 -1.06 -4.90 -10.36
N HIS A 236 -0.82 -5.25 -11.63
CA HIS A 236 0.17 -4.54 -12.42
C HIS A 236 -0.24 -4.36 -13.87
N ALA A 237 0.26 -3.30 -14.50
CA ALA A 237 0.12 -3.02 -15.91
C ALA A 237 1.33 -2.26 -16.44
N THR A 238 1.65 -2.47 -17.72
CA THR A 238 2.65 -1.69 -18.46
C THR A 238 1.93 -0.82 -19.49
N PHE A 239 2.27 0.45 -19.58
CA PHE A 239 1.60 1.44 -20.41
C PHE A 239 2.49 1.97 -21.54
#